data_fe054f099c16965ba5b331f8bc631019
#
_entry.id   fe054f099c16965ba5b331f8bc631019
#
_cell.length_a   1.000
_cell.length_b   1.000
_cell.length_c   1.000
_cell.angle_alpha   90.00
_cell.angle_beta   90.00
_cell.angle_gamma   90.00
#
_symmetry.space_group_name_H-M   'P 1'
#
loop_
_entity.id
_entity.type
_entity.pdbx_description
1 polymer ?
#
loop_
_entity_poly.entity_id
_entity_poly.type
_entity_poly.pdbx_seq_one_letter_code
_entity_poly.pdbx_strand_id
1 'polypeptide(L)'
;MIEQQQKLMLSPYMEIYELIIPKDNLLRQIKELVDFSFIYDELLANYCLDNGRNAVPPIRMFKYLLLKSIYDLSDVDVVERSKYDMSFKYFLDMTPEDEVINPSSLTKFRKLRLKDMNLLDMLIAKTVQLALEKGIIKSKSIIVDATHTKSRYNQKTPRQVLQEQSKKLRRSIYEIDETMKEKFPDKNTEDSLEKELKYCKQLIDVVKGNEEICSYPKVQEKLNLLEESVTDDMEHLETSKDEDAKTGHKTADTSFFGYKTHIAMTEERIITAATITSGEKTDGKELPKLVQKSKAAGIQIESVIGDMAYSEKKNIEAAKEGDYELIAKLNPIITQGNRRKEDEFEFNKDAGMYQCKAGHLAIHKYFDKRKKDKKNKNPRMVYFFDIEKCKCCPYRGGCYKEGAKKKTYTETIICDSHSEQVKFQETEHFKEKMRERYKIEAKNSELKHRHGYDVASSSGLICMEMQGAMTIFAVNLKRIIKLMNEK
;
A
#
# COMPACT_ATOMS: atom_id res chain seq x y z
N MET A 1 7.96 -29.58 22.75
CA MET A 1 8.87 -29.25 23.84
C MET A 1 9.97 -28.35 23.31
N ILE A 2 10.34 -27.29 23.99
CA ILE A 2 11.45 -26.39 23.60
C ILE A 2 12.63 -26.67 24.53
N GLU A 3 13.84 -26.72 23.98
CA GLU A 3 15.07 -26.89 24.80
C GLU A 3 15.48 -25.51 25.34
N GLN A 4 15.69 -25.41 26.65
CA GLN A 4 16.09 -24.17 27.34
C GLN A 4 17.59 -23.83 27.15
N GLN A 5 18.42 -24.80 26.79
CA GLN A 5 19.84 -24.57 26.52
C GLN A 5 20.14 -24.73 25.03
N GLN A 6 20.95 -23.81 24.50
CA GLN A 6 21.56 -24.00 23.18
C GLN A 6 22.53 -25.19 23.25
N LYS A 7 22.32 -26.18 22.39
CA LYS A 7 23.29 -27.29 22.25
C LYS A 7 24.58 -26.75 21.62
N LEU A 8 25.70 -27.06 22.23
CA LEU A 8 26.99 -26.90 21.58
C LEU A 8 27.03 -27.75 20.31
N MET A 9 27.28 -27.09 19.18
CA MET A 9 27.45 -27.79 17.92
C MET A 9 28.87 -28.39 17.89
N LEU A 10 28.93 -29.69 18.18
CA LEU A 10 30.20 -30.45 18.15
C LEU A 10 30.23 -31.26 16.86
N SER A 11 30.89 -30.76 15.84
CA SER A 11 31.16 -31.49 14.60
C SER A 11 32.61 -31.33 14.19
N PRO A 12 33.27 -32.38 13.70
CA PRO A 12 34.62 -32.27 13.19
C PRO A 12 34.73 -31.44 11.91
N TYR A 13 33.58 -31.12 11.28
CA TYR A 13 33.53 -30.38 10.01
C TYR A 13 33.25 -28.89 10.19
N MET A 14 33.17 -28.37 11.40
CA MET A 14 32.88 -26.94 11.64
C MET A 14 33.89 -25.98 11.01
N GLU A 15 35.18 -26.41 10.93
CA GLU A 15 36.27 -25.62 10.32
C GLU A 15 36.02 -25.33 8.82
N ILE A 16 35.20 -26.13 8.14
CA ILE A 16 34.81 -25.92 6.75
C ILE A 16 34.16 -24.55 6.57
N TYR A 17 33.37 -24.10 7.53
CA TYR A 17 32.72 -22.79 7.44
C TYR A 17 33.74 -21.64 7.42
N GLU A 18 34.77 -21.72 8.21
CA GLU A 18 35.85 -20.71 8.23
C GLU A 18 36.66 -20.72 6.93
N LEU A 19 36.79 -21.87 6.31
CA LEU A 19 37.54 -22.06 5.07
C LEU A 19 36.75 -21.56 3.85
N ILE A 20 35.41 -21.79 3.82
CA ILE A 20 34.60 -21.58 2.62
C ILE A 20 33.87 -20.24 2.66
N ILE A 21 33.42 -19.76 3.84
CA ILE A 21 32.59 -18.57 3.95
C ILE A 21 33.45 -17.35 4.26
N PRO A 22 33.65 -16.43 3.31
CA PRO A 22 34.50 -15.27 3.53
C PRO A 22 33.86 -14.30 4.56
N LYS A 23 34.71 -13.47 5.19
CA LYS A 23 34.26 -12.52 6.25
C LYS A 23 33.27 -11.45 5.74
N ASP A 24 33.32 -11.10 4.48
CA ASP A 24 32.43 -10.16 3.83
C ASP A 24 31.11 -10.79 3.35
N ASN A 25 30.91 -12.10 3.60
CA ASN A 25 29.65 -12.75 3.29
C ASN A 25 28.50 -12.12 4.08
N LEU A 26 27.43 -11.74 3.40
CA LEU A 26 26.26 -11.06 3.99
C LEU A 26 25.67 -11.80 5.18
N LEU A 27 25.50 -13.12 5.09
CA LEU A 27 24.88 -13.92 6.16
C LEU A 27 25.80 -14.02 7.39
N ARG A 28 27.11 -14.05 7.16
CA ARG A 28 28.11 -13.98 8.24
C ARG A 28 28.04 -12.63 8.95
N GLN A 29 28.03 -11.54 8.20
CA GLN A 29 27.90 -10.18 8.77
C GLN A 29 26.57 -9.98 9.51
N ILE A 30 25.44 -10.52 9.01
CA ILE A 30 24.16 -10.48 9.73
C ILE A 30 24.24 -11.26 11.04
N LYS A 31 24.84 -12.46 11.04
CA LYS A 31 24.99 -13.30 12.23
C LYS A 31 25.86 -12.66 13.31
N GLU A 32 26.88 -11.92 12.90
CA GLU A 32 27.78 -11.18 13.81
C GLU A 32 27.13 -9.88 14.32
N LEU A 33 26.28 -9.25 13.51
CA LEU A 33 25.59 -8.00 13.86
C LEU A 33 24.41 -8.20 14.81
N VAL A 34 23.65 -9.30 14.65
CA VAL A 34 22.38 -9.51 15.35
C VAL A 34 22.46 -10.66 16.32
N ASP A 35 22.27 -10.37 17.59
CA ASP A 35 21.91 -11.40 18.57
C ASP A 35 20.43 -11.75 18.41
N PHE A 36 20.14 -12.97 17.99
CA PHE A 36 18.78 -13.48 17.76
C PHE A 36 18.12 -14.04 19.02
N SER A 37 18.73 -13.94 20.21
CA SER A 37 18.16 -14.45 21.47
C SER A 37 16.79 -13.84 21.78
N PHE A 38 16.56 -12.57 21.41
CA PHE A 38 15.26 -11.91 21.58
C PHE A 38 14.07 -12.67 20.93
N ILE A 39 14.32 -13.42 19.86
CA ILE A 39 13.28 -14.26 19.23
C ILE A 39 12.89 -15.42 20.13
N TYR A 40 13.84 -15.98 20.86
CA TYR A 40 13.56 -17.06 21.81
C TYR A 40 12.67 -16.57 22.95
N ASP A 41 13.00 -15.43 23.54
CA ASP A 41 12.27 -14.86 24.67
C ASP A 41 10.84 -14.51 24.29
N GLU A 42 10.62 -13.87 23.13
CA GLU A 42 9.30 -13.52 22.62
C GLU A 42 8.44 -14.75 22.28
N LEU A 43 9.06 -15.83 21.80
CA LEU A 43 8.33 -17.03 21.38
C LEU A 43 8.12 -18.05 22.52
N LEU A 44 8.81 -17.91 23.64
CA LEU A 44 8.80 -18.90 24.72
C LEU A 44 7.36 -19.20 25.20
N ALA A 45 6.51 -18.18 25.33
CA ALA A 45 5.12 -18.31 25.75
C ALA A 45 4.25 -19.11 24.77
N ASN A 46 4.67 -19.20 23.51
CA ASN A 46 3.94 -19.92 22.45
C ASN A 46 4.37 -21.40 22.32
N TYR A 47 5.23 -21.90 23.21
CA TYR A 47 5.70 -23.27 23.23
C TYR A 47 5.39 -23.96 24.56
N CYS A 48 5.14 -25.27 24.51
CA CYS A 48 5.03 -26.10 25.70
C CYS A 48 6.43 -26.53 26.15
N LEU A 49 6.73 -26.37 27.43
CA LEU A 49 8.04 -26.71 28.02
C LEU A 49 8.15 -28.21 28.36
N ASP A 50 7.03 -28.80 28.81
CA ASP A 50 7.06 -30.09 29.51
C ASP A 50 6.43 -31.24 28.72
N ASN A 51 5.78 -30.97 27.60
CA ASN A 51 5.05 -32.01 26.88
C ASN A 51 5.20 -31.88 25.35
N GLY A 52 5.30 -33.02 24.67
CA GLY A 52 5.33 -33.11 23.22
C GLY A 52 6.71 -33.44 22.64
N ARG A 53 6.78 -33.57 21.31
CA ARG A 53 8.03 -33.84 20.57
C ARG A 53 8.94 -32.61 20.61
N ASN A 54 10.24 -32.83 20.64
CA ASN A 54 11.24 -31.77 20.56
C ASN A 54 11.01 -30.92 19.31
N ALA A 55 10.86 -29.61 19.52
CA ALA A 55 10.68 -28.66 18.44
C ALA A 55 12.03 -28.27 17.84
N VAL A 56 12.03 -27.95 16.54
CA VAL A 56 13.16 -27.26 15.92
C VAL A 56 13.35 -25.91 16.64
N PRO A 57 14.59 -25.53 16.99
CA PRO A 57 14.83 -24.27 17.71
C PRO A 57 14.12 -23.07 17.06
N PRO A 58 13.39 -22.26 17.84
CA PRO A 58 12.63 -21.11 17.29
C PRO A 58 13.49 -20.12 16.52
N ILE A 59 14.71 -19.88 16.99
CA ILE A 59 15.71 -19.02 16.31
C ILE A 59 16.02 -19.57 14.92
N ARG A 60 16.24 -20.89 14.78
CA ARG A 60 16.50 -21.52 13.48
C ARG A 60 15.29 -21.37 12.53
N MET A 61 14.08 -21.59 13.04
CA MET A 61 12.85 -21.40 12.25
C MET A 61 12.69 -19.95 11.79
N PHE A 62 12.96 -18.98 12.64
CA PHE A 62 12.97 -17.56 12.30
C PHE A 62 14.06 -17.23 11.25
N LYS A 63 15.25 -17.75 11.40
CA LYS A 63 16.34 -17.58 10.42
C LYS A 63 16.00 -18.14 9.04
N TYR A 64 15.26 -19.25 8.94
CA TYR A 64 14.71 -19.74 7.66
C TYR A 64 13.78 -18.71 7.00
N LEU A 65 12.87 -18.09 7.76
CA LEU A 65 12.00 -17.04 7.24
C LEU A 65 12.79 -15.79 6.82
N LEU A 66 13.85 -15.46 7.55
CA LEU A 66 14.74 -14.35 7.19
C LEU A 66 15.50 -14.63 5.89
N LEU A 67 16.06 -15.83 5.72
CA LEU A 67 16.68 -16.27 4.46
C LEU A 67 15.72 -16.17 3.29
N LYS A 68 14.48 -16.63 3.50
CA LYS A 68 13.42 -16.49 2.50
C LYS A 68 13.22 -15.05 2.04
N SER A 69 13.17 -14.09 2.98
CA SER A 69 12.99 -12.66 2.67
C SER A 69 14.24 -11.99 2.10
N ILE A 70 15.45 -12.41 2.51
CA ILE A 70 16.71 -11.89 1.99
C ILE A 70 16.89 -12.22 0.50
N TYR A 71 16.52 -13.45 0.11
CA TYR A 71 16.78 -14.00 -1.22
C TYR A 71 15.52 -14.19 -2.08
N ASP A 72 14.36 -13.74 -1.61
CA ASP A 72 13.06 -13.88 -2.29
C ASP A 72 12.75 -15.32 -2.72
N LEU A 73 12.84 -16.24 -1.76
CA LEU A 73 12.66 -17.67 -2.00
C LEU A 73 11.28 -18.15 -1.54
N SER A 74 10.80 -19.26 -2.11
CA SER A 74 9.65 -19.99 -1.56
C SER A 74 10.04 -20.80 -0.31
N ASP A 75 9.05 -21.35 0.40
CA ASP A 75 9.31 -22.24 1.55
C ASP A 75 10.05 -23.51 1.13
N VAL A 76 9.77 -23.99 -0.07
CA VAL A 76 10.44 -25.17 -0.63
C VAL A 76 11.88 -24.83 -1.03
N ASP A 77 12.05 -23.74 -1.77
CA ASP A 77 13.36 -23.36 -2.31
C ASP A 77 14.36 -23.01 -1.19
N VAL A 78 13.93 -22.32 -0.13
CA VAL A 78 14.83 -21.99 1.00
C VAL A 78 15.33 -23.25 1.71
N VAL A 79 14.45 -24.27 1.86
CA VAL A 79 14.83 -25.53 2.49
C VAL A 79 15.72 -26.36 1.56
N GLU A 80 15.36 -26.48 0.27
CA GLU A 80 16.17 -27.20 -0.71
C GLU A 80 17.58 -26.59 -0.84
N ARG A 81 17.67 -25.26 -0.95
CA ARG A 81 18.96 -24.57 -1.00
C ARG A 81 19.78 -24.77 0.27
N SER A 82 19.14 -24.82 1.43
CA SER A 82 19.82 -25.06 2.71
C SER A 82 20.47 -26.44 2.84
N LYS A 83 20.14 -27.41 1.96
CA LYS A 83 20.80 -28.71 1.93
C LYS A 83 22.27 -28.61 1.50
N TYR A 84 22.56 -27.73 0.58
CA TYR A 84 23.85 -27.67 -0.12
C TYR A 84 24.61 -26.37 0.06
N ASP A 85 23.92 -25.26 0.40
CA ASP A 85 24.54 -23.95 0.60
C ASP A 85 25.12 -23.86 2.02
N MET A 86 26.46 -23.91 2.12
CA MET A 86 27.16 -23.85 3.40
C MET A 86 26.95 -22.52 4.12
N SER A 87 26.75 -21.42 3.40
CA SER A 87 26.45 -20.12 4.04
C SER A 87 25.07 -20.13 4.68
N PHE A 88 24.09 -20.83 4.11
CA PHE A 88 22.77 -21.03 4.70
C PHE A 88 22.86 -21.91 5.94
N LYS A 89 23.55 -23.06 5.89
CA LYS A 89 23.75 -23.91 7.08
C LYS A 89 24.45 -23.18 8.21
N TYR A 90 25.50 -22.44 7.90
CA TYR A 90 26.20 -21.60 8.86
C TYR A 90 25.27 -20.58 9.55
N PHE A 91 24.46 -19.89 8.74
CA PHE A 91 23.51 -18.90 9.25
C PHE A 91 22.40 -19.51 10.12
N LEU A 92 21.97 -20.71 9.78
CA LEU A 92 20.93 -21.47 10.49
C LEU A 92 21.41 -22.15 11.79
N ASP A 93 22.67 -21.96 12.18
CA ASP A 93 23.30 -22.65 13.31
C ASP A 93 23.16 -24.18 13.15
N MET A 94 23.56 -24.67 12.00
CA MET A 94 23.59 -26.10 11.65
C MET A 94 25.04 -26.57 11.48
N THR A 95 25.28 -27.86 11.72
CA THR A 95 26.54 -28.48 11.29
C THR A 95 26.46 -28.79 9.78
N PRO A 96 27.61 -28.95 9.08
CA PRO A 96 27.60 -29.29 7.65
C PRO A 96 26.79 -30.54 7.31
N GLU A 97 26.78 -31.54 8.20
CA GLU A 97 26.07 -32.82 8.06
C GLU A 97 24.61 -32.81 8.50
N ASP A 98 24.15 -31.74 9.20
CA ASP A 98 22.77 -31.67 9.69
C ASP A 98 21.74 -31.73 8.56
N GLU A 99 20.66 -32.49 8.82
CA GLU A 99 19.51 -32.53 7.93
C GLU A 99 18.65 -31.27 8.07
N VAL A 100 18.11 -30.81 6.95
CA VAL A 100 17.20 -29.67 6.92
C VAL A 100 15.78 -30.04 7.33
N ILE A 101 14.98 -29.03 7.66
CA ILE A 101 13.58 -29.20 8.04
C ILE A 101 12.68 -29.60 6.85
N ASN A 102 11.46 -30.09 7.14
CA ASN A 102 10.45 -30.18 6.11
C ASN A 102 9.85 -28.78 5.82
N PRO A 103 9.68 -28.37 4.53
CA PRO A 103 9.14 -27.06 4.17
C PRO A 103 7.78 -26.72 4.85
N SER A 104 6.91 -27.73 5.05
CA SER A 104 5.63 -27.53 5.74
C SER A 104 5.77 -27.03 7.19
N SER A 105 6.93 -27.24 7.80
CA SER A 105 7.23 -26.76 9.16
C SER A 105 7.23 -25.22 9.22
N LEU A 106 7.64 -24.52 8.16
CA LEU A 106 7.61 -23.07 8.08
C LEU A 106 6.18 -22.52 8.07
N THR A 107 5.28 -23.19 7.34
CA THR A 107 3.86 -22.83 7.35
C THR A 107 3.23 -23.01 8.74
N LYS A 108 3.55 -24.14 9.42
CA LYS A 108 3.09 -24.41 10.79
C LYS A 108 3.66 -23.39 11.77
N PHE A 109 4.92 -23.04 11.64
CA PHE A 109 5.58 -22.05 12.49
C PHE A 109 4.91 -20.67 12.39
N ARG A 110 4.65 -20.19 11.16
CA ARG A 110 3.92 -18.92 10.96
C ARG A 110 2.53 -18.97 11.58
N LYS A 111 1.75 -20.02 11.31
CA LYS A 111 0.36 -20.13 11.77
C LYS A 111 0.22 -20.32 13.27
N LEU A 112 1.12 -21.05 13.90
CA LEU A 112 0.96 -21.48 15.30
C LEU A 112 1.83 -20.70 16.29
N ARG A 113 2.86 -20.01 15.83
CA ARG A 113 3.84 -19.37 16.71
C ARG A 113 3.98 -17.86 16.52
N LEU A 114 3.76 -17.36 15.29
CA LEU A 114 3.95 -15.95 14.96
C LEU A 114 2.63 -15.16 14.83
N LYS A 115 1.47 -15.83 14.74
CA LYS A 115 0.19 -15.20 14.36
C LYS A 115 -0.23 -14.06 15.29
N ASP A 116 -0.01 -14.21 16.59
CA ASP A 116 -0.50 -13.28 17.61
C ASP A 116 0.59 -12.30 18.11
N MET A 117 1.73 -12.22 17.40
CA MET A 117 2.83 -11.35 17.75
C MET A 117 2.77 -10.02 17.00
N ASN A 118 3.14 -8.93 17.66
CA ASN A 118 3.43 -7.66 16.99
C ASN A 118 4.84 -7.69 16.34
N LEU A 119 5.02 -8.66 15.42
CA LEU A 119 6.30 -8.94 14.78
C LEU A 119 6.85 -7.73 14.01
N LEU A 120 5.96 -6.96 13.35
CA LEU A 120 6.36 -5.83 12.53
C LEU A 120 7.07 -4.76 13.35
N ASP A 121 6.45 -4.30 14.42
CA ASP A 121 7.01 -3.23 15.26
C ASP A 121 8.25 -3.72 16.02
N MET A 122 8.24 -4.95 16.50
CA MET A 122 9.37 -5.56 17.22
C MET A 122 10.64 -5.63 16.35
N LEU A 123 10.52 -6.12 15.12
CA LEU A 123 11.68 -6.26 14.23
C LEU A 123 12.19 -4.91 13.73
N ILE A 124 11.29 -3.95 13.49
CA ILE A 124 11.69 -2.58 13.14
C ILE A 124 12.43 -1.96 14.32
N ALA A 125 11.88 -2.01 15.54
CA ALA A 125 12.53 -1.46 16.75
C ALA A 125 13.91 -2.06 16.95
N LYS A 126 14.10 -3.38 16.77
CA LYS A 126 15.40 -4.04 16.90
C LYS A 126 16.42 -3.51 15.90
N THR A 127 16.04 -3.31 14.63
CA THR A 127 16.97 -2.77 13.63
C THR A 127 17.28 -1.29 13.85
N VAL A 128 16.30 -0.50 14.31
CA VAL A 128 16.52 0.91 14.66
C VAL A 128 17.48 1.02 15.84
N GLN A 129 17.26 0.22 16.88
CA GLN A 129 18.17 0.15 18.03
C GLN A 129 19.60 -0.15 17.59
N LEU A 130 19.82 -1.19 16.78
CA LEU A 130 21.15 -1.54 16.24
C LEU A 130 21.76 -0.37 15.44
N ALA A 131 20.98 0.30 14.63
CA ALA A 131 21.47 1.43 13.84
C ALA A 131 21.83 2.64 14.70
N LEU A 132 21.12 2.89 15.80
CA LEU A 132 21.45 3.93 16.78
C LEU A 132 22.72 3.57 17.56
N GLU A 133 22.83 2.35 18.06
CA GLU A 133 24.01 1.85 18.80
C GLU A 133 25.31 1.92 17.95
N LYS A 134 25.20 1.66 16.65
CA LYS A 134 26.32 1.77 15.70
C LYS A 134 26.55 3.21 15.19
N GLY A 135 25.80 4.20 15.66
CA GLY A 135 25.90 5.60 15.24
C GLY A 135 25.68 5.78 13.73
N ILE A 136 24.77 5.00 13.15
CA ILE A 136 24.42 5.06 11.72
C ILE A 136 23.36 6.12 11.49
N ILE A 137 22.31 6.15 12.31
CA ILE A 137 21.25 7.16 12.23
C ILE A 137 21.76 8.44 12.86
N LYS A 138 21.81 9.50 12.06
CA LYS A 138 22.25 10.84 12.47
C LYS A 138 21.19 11.89 12.17
N SER A 139 20.35 11.65 11.16
CA SER A 139 19.30 12.58 10.74
C SER A 139 18.16 12.59 11.76
N LYS A 140 17.55 13.75 11.91
CA LYS A 140 16.33 13.96 12.70
C LYS A 140 15.10 14.15 11.79
N SER A 141 15.25 13.78 10.54
CA SER A 141 14.19 13.82 9.54
C SER A 141 13.71 12.42 9.22
N ILE A 142 12.40 12.25 9.09
CA ILE A 142 11.83 11.05 8.52
C ILE A 142 11.12 11.35 7.19
N ILE A 143 11.22 10.41 6.27
CA ILE A 143 10.55 10.47 4.97
C ILE A 143 9.44 9.44 5.00
N VAL A 144 8.22 9.83 4.64
CA VAL A 144 7.03 8.96 4.67
C VAL A 144 6.45 8.78 3.28
N ASP A 145 6.02 7.56 2.99
CA ASP A 145 5.33 7.23 1.75
C ASP A 145 4.55 5.92 1.91
N ALA A 146 3.70 5.59 0.95
CA ALA A 146 2.97 4.34 0.90
C ALA A 146 3.35 3.53 -0.35
N THR A 147 3.64 2.26 -0.16
CA THR A 147 3.82 1.32 -1.26
C THR A 147 2.66 0.32 -1.27
N HIS A 148 2.25 -0.14 -2.46
CA HIS A 148 1.16 -1.10 -2.61
C HIS A 148 1.72 -2.47 -2.98
N THR A 149 1.07 -3.50 -2.45
CA THR A 149 1.35 -4.91 -2.69
C THR A 149 0.08 -5.56 -3.23
N LYS A 150 0.18 -6.24 -4.38
CA LYS A 150 -0.95 -6.93 -4.99
C LYS A 150 -1.31 -8.17 -4.17
N SER A 151 -2.59 -8.47 -4.02
CA SER A 151 -3.00 -9.76 -3.46
C SER A 151 -2.52 -10.89 -4.36
N ARG A 152 -2.15 -12.02 -3.75
CA ARG A 152 -1.72 -13.21 -4.46
C ARG A 152 -2.85 -13.85 -5.27
N TYR A 153 -4.06 -13.81 -4.71
CA TYR A 153 -5.24 -14.44 -5.25
C TYR A 153 -6.15 -13.38 -5.89
N ASN A 154 -6.52 -13.60 -7.13
CA ASN A 154 -7.42 -12.80 -7.95
C ASN A 154 -7.43 -11.29 -7.67
N GLN A 155 -6.79 -10.53 -8.55
CA GLN A 155 -6.78 -9.06 -8.55
C GLN A 155 -8.16 -8.44 -8.84
N LYS A 156 -9.16 -9.27 -9.21
CA LYS A 156 -10.52 -8.86 -9.54
C LYS A 156 -11.49 -9.77 -8.79
N THR A 157 -12.58 -9.17 -8.31
CA THR A 157 -13.67 -9.99 -7.78
C THR A 157 -14.29 -10.83 -8.91
N PRO A 158 -14.93 -11.98 -8.61
CA PRO A 158 -15.67 -12.76 -9.59
C PRO A 158 -16.58 -11.91 -10.47
N ARG A 159 -17.32 -11.02 -9.83
CA ARG A 159 -18.19 -10.07 -10.53
C ARG A 159 -17.43 -9.16 -11.49
N GLN A 160 -16.28 -8.62 -11.10
CA GLN A 160 -15.48 -7.76 -11.97
C GLN A 160 -14.93 -8.52 -13.19
N VAL A 161 -14.57 -9.80 -13.02
CA VAL A 161 -14.13 -10.67 -14.13
C VAL A 161 -15.28 -10.85 -15.11
N LEU A 162 -16.46 -11.23 -14.63
CA LEU A 162 -17.66 -11.39 -15.45
C LEU A 162 -18.05 -10.11 -16.19
N GLN A 163 -18.01 -8.97 -15.50
CA GLN A 163 -18.27 -7.64 -16.10
C GLN A 163 -17.27 -7.29 -17.20
N GLU A 164 -15.99 -7.59 -17.01
CA GLU A 164 -14.98 -7.32 -18.04
C GLU A 164 -15.13 -8.22 -19.24
N GLN A 165 -15.36 -9.51 -19.03
CA GLN A 165 -15.52 -10.47 -20.11
C GLN A 165 -16.81 -10.23 -20.90
N SER A 166 -17.94 -9.99 -20.21
CA SER A 166 -19.19 -9.64 -20.85
C SER A 166 -19.09 -8.33 -21.65
N LYS A 167 -18.30 -7.35 -21.16
CA LYS A 167 -18.00 -6.11 -21.88
C LYS A 167 -17.15 -6.34 -23.13
N LYS A 168 -16.15 -7.24 -23.06
CA LYS A 168 -15.31 -7.60 -24.22
C LYS A 168 -16.12 -8.32 -25.28
N LEU A 169 -16.98 -9.28 -24.88
CA LEU A 169 -17.88 -9.99 -25.77
C LEU A 169 -18.82 -9.01 -26.49
N ARG A 170 -19.53 -8.15 -25.76
CA ARG A 170 -20.42 -7.16 -26.37
C ARG A 170 -19.70 -6.23 -27.34
N ARG A 171 -18.49 -5.76 -27.00
CA ARG A 171 -17.70 -4.93 -27.92
C ARG A 171 -17.39 -5.63 -29.22
N SER A 172 -16.97 -6.90 -29.18
CA SER A 172 -16.66 -7.67 -30.39
C SER A 172 -17.91 -7.86 -31.26
N ILE A 173 -19.10 -7.97 -30.65
CA ILE A 173 -20.38 -8.10 -31.40
C ILE A 173 -20.80 -6.75 -31.98
N TYR A 174 -20.69 -5.64 -31.24
CA TYR A 174 -21.05 -4.31 -31.76
C TYR A 174 -20.16 -3.84 -32.92
N GLU A 175 -18.93 -4.35 -33.02
CA GLU A 175 -18.06 -4.11 -34.18
C GLU A 175 -18.59 -4.79 -35.47
N ILE A 176 -19.44 -5.82 -35.32
CA ILE A 176 -20.03 -6.58 -36.43
C ILE A 176 -21.46 -6.12 -36.70
N ASP A 177 -22.27 -6.07 -35.66
CA ASP A 177 -23.70 -5.67 -35.74
C ASP A 177 -24.12 -4.85 -34.51
N GLU A 178 -24.28 -3.56 -34.71
CA GLU A 178 -24.66 -2.63 -33.64
C GLU A 178 -26.16 -2.80 -33.22
N THR A 179 -27.02 -3.39 -34.07
CA THR A 179 -28.43 -3.61 -33.76
C THR A 179 -28.67 -4.61 -32.65
N MET A 180 -27.69 -5.47 -32.39
CA MET A 180 -27.70 -6.43 -31.27
C MET A 180 -27.78 -5.77 -29.90
N LYS A 181 -27.50 -4.49 -29.82
CA LYS A 181 -27.58 -3.71 -28.58
C LYS A 181 -29.00 -3.69 -27.97
N GLU A 182 -30.00 -3.75 -28.81
CA GLU A 182 -31.42 -3.77 -28.40
C GLU A 182 -31.92 -5.16 -27.97
N LYS A 183 -31.21 -6.22 -28.41
CA LYS A 183 -31.55 -7.62 -28.09
C LYS A 183 -30.90 -8.12 -26.81
N PHE A 184 -29.88 -7.42 -26.30
CA PHE A 184 -29.17 -7.83 -25.10
C PHE A 184 -29.93 -7.49 -23.82
N PRO A 185 -29.79 -8.34 -22.76
CA PRO A 185 -30.40 -8.06 -21.47
C PRO A 185 -29.84 -6.77 -20.85
N ASP A 186 -30.64 -6.14 -19.99
CA ASP A 186 -30.22 -4.98 -19.24
C ASP A 186 -29.03 -5.31 -18.31
N LYS A 187 -28.06 -4.39 -18.27
CA LYS A 187 -26.86 -4.56 -17.45
C LYS A 187 -27.22 -4.58 -15.97
N ASN A 188 -26.60 -5.50 -15.24
CA ASN A 188 -26.69 -5.49 -13.80
C ASN A 188 -25.99 -4.24 -13.21
N THR A 189 -26.75 -3.43 -12.47
CA THR A 189 -26.28 -2.22 -11.78
C THR A 189 -26.04 -2.45 -10.29
N GLU A 190 -26.50 -3.59 -9.75
CA GLU A 190 -26.39 -3.92 -8.34
C GLU A 190 -25.06 -4.64 -8.02
N ASP A 191 -24.58 -4.49 -6.77
CA ASP A 191 -23.37 -5.15 -6.30
C ASP A 191 -23.65 -6.59 -5.83
N SER A 192 -24.16 -7.42 -6.75
CA SER A 192 -24.52 -8.83 -6.51
C SER A 192 -23.89 -9.73 -7.56
N LEU A 193 -23.13 -10.74 -7.11
CA LEU A 193 -22.54 -11.75 -7.97
C LEU A 193 -23.61 -12.63 -8.65
N GLU A 194 -24.65 -13.01 -7.91
CA GLU A 194 -25.75 -13.85 -8.45
C GLU A 194 -26.47 -13.16 -9.61
N LYS A 195 -26.72 -11.86 -9.47
CA LYS A 195 -27.37 -11.07 -10.54
C LYS A 195 -26.45 -10.90 -11.75
N GLU A 196 -25.15 -10.74 -11.53
CA GLU A 196 -24.16 -10.68 -12.63
C GLU A 196 -24.05 -12.01 -13.36
N LEU A 197 -24.06 -13.13 -12.65
CA LEU A 197 -24.11 -14.48 -13.24
C LEU A 197 -25.38 -14.70 -14.08
N LYS A 198 -26.53 -14.31 -13.54
CA LYS A 198 -27.81 -14.39 -14.29
C LYS A 198 -27.75 -13.55 -15.55
N TYR A 199 -27.21 -12.34 -15.47
CA TYR A 199 -27.01 -11.46 -16.62
C TYR A 199 -26.07 -12.10 -17.66
N CYS A 200 -24.93 -12.64 -17.25
CA CYS A 200 -23.98 -13.30 -18.15
C CYS A 200 -24.58 -14.53 -18.84
N LYS A 201 -25.35 -15.36 -18.11
CA LYS A 201 -26.08 -16.51 -18.70
C LYS A 201 -27.08 -16.05 -19.76
N GLN A 202 -27.90 -15.05 -19.47
CA GLN A 202 -28.84 -14.50 -20.44
C GLN A 202 -28.13 -13.92 -21.67
N LEU A 203 -27.01 -13.25 -21.50
CA LEU A 203 -26.18 -12.73 -22.59
C LEU A 203 -25.65 -13.84 -23.47
N ILE A 204 -25.14 -14.92 -22.88
CA ILE A 204 -24.66 -16.14 -23.58
C ILE A 204 -25.79 -16.75 -24.41
N ASP A 205 -26.96 -16.92 -23.80
CA ASP A 205 -28.13 -17.53 -24.49
C ASP A 205 -28.56 -16.70 -25.69
N VAL A 206 -28.59 -15.36 -25.58
CA VAL A 206 -28.94 -14.47 -26.71
C VAL A 206 -27.89 -14.55 -27.82
N VAL A 207 -26.60 -14.62 -27.48
CA VAL A 207 -25.53 -14.73 -28.49
C VAL A 207 -25.58 -16.08 -29.19
N LYS A 208 -25.75 -17.18 -28.44
CA LYS A 208 -25.89 -18.54 -29.01
C LYS A 208 -27.14 -18.69 -29.90
N GLY A 209 -28.18 -17.97 -29.61
CA GLY A 209 -29.40 -17.96 -30.44
C GLY A 209 -29.23 -17.30 -31.82
N ASN A 210 -28.08 -16.67 -32.10
CA ASN A 210 -27.75 -16.05 -33.37
C ASN A 210 -26.54 -16.76 -34.02
N GLU A 211 -26.79 -17.75 -34.87
CA GLU A 211 -25.78 -18.57 -35.53
C GLU A 211 -24.81 -17.74 -36.39
N GLU A 212 -25.28 -16.67 -37.02
CA GLU A 212 -24.46 -15.80 -37.86
C GLU A 212 -23.39 -15.09 -37.02
N ILE A 213 -23.77 -14.52 -35.89
CA ILE A 213 -22.82 -13.83 -34.98
C ILE A 213 -21.88 -14.82 -34.30
N CYS A 214 -22.35 -16.00 -33.92
CA CYS A 214 -21.52 -17.05 -33.36
C CYS A 214 -20.47 -17.59 -34.35
N SER A 215 -20.69 -17.48 -35.66
CA SER A 215 -19.75 -17.98 -36.68
C SER A 215 -18.45 -17.16 -36.75
N TYR A 216 -18.43 -15.93 -36.21
CA TYR A 216 -17.23 -15.10 -36.23
C TYR A 216 -16.20 -15.57 -35.17
N PRO A 217 -14.95 -15.93 -35.59
CA PRO A 217 -13.94 -16.49 -34.66
C PRO A 217 -13.65 -15.61 -33.46
N LYS A 218 -13.65 -14.28 -33.65
CA LYS A 218 -13.40 -13.30 -32.57
C LYS A 218 -14.52 -13.30 -31.52
N VAL A 219 -15.77 -13.50 -31.94
CA VAL A 219 -16.92 -13.61 -31.03
C VAL A 219 -16.89 -14.93 -30.31
N GLN A 220 -16.63 -16.02 -31.02
CA GLN A 220 -16.57 -17.37 -30.47
C GLN A 220 -15.50 -17.51 -29.39
N GLU A 221 -14.30 -16.92 -29.60
CA GLU A 221 -13.23 -16.89 -28.59
C GLU A 221 -13.69 -16.20 -27.30
N LYS A 222 -14.36 -15.03 -27.41
CA LYS A 222 -14.83 -14.29 -26.24
C LYS A 222 -16.04 -14.92 -25.58
N LEU A 223 -16.89 -15.59 -26.35
CA LEU A 223 -18.03 -16.36 -25.84
C LEU A 223 -17.55 -17.55 -25.01
N ASN A 224 -16.60 -18.34 -25.53
CA ASN A 224 -16.02 -19.48 -24.81
C ASN A 224 -15.36 -19.05 -23.50
N LEU A 225 -14.59 -17.94 -23.52
CA LEU A 225 -13.99 -17.38 -22.31
C LEU A 225 -15.01 -16.97 -21.25
N LEU A 226 -16.16 -16.39 -21.67
CA LEU A 226 -17.23 -16.03 -20.75
C LEU A 226 -17.94 -17.29 -20.20
N GLU A 227 -18.14 -18.30 -21.03
CA GLU A 227 -18.73 -19.58 -20.62
C GLU A 227 -17.86 -20.34 -19.63
N GLU A 228 -16.56 -20.47 -19.89
CA GLU A 228 -15.61 -21.03 -18.95
C GLU A 228 -15.67 -20.30 -17.61
N SER A 229 -15.64 -18.95 -17.63
CA SER A 229 -15.72 -18.15 -16.39
C SER A 229 -17.03 -18.32 -15.63
N VAL A 230 -18.14 -18.60 -16.33
CA VAL A 230 -19.46 -18.85 -15.71
C VAL A 230 -19.55 -20.26 -15.15
N THR A 231 -18.90 -21.24 -15.79
CA THR A 231 -19.05 -22.66 -15.46
C THR A 231 -17.97 -23.17 -14.47
N ASP A 232 -16.70 -22.84 -14.70
CA ASP A 232 -15.58 -23.44 -13.96
C ASP A 232 -15.16 -22.64 -12.73
N ASP A 233 -15.38 -21.33 -12.73
CA ASP A 233 -14.85 -20.45 -11.69
C ASP A 233 -15.77 -20.29 -10.47
N MET A 234 -17.01 -20.79 -10.50
CA MET A 234 -17.93 -20.63 -9.38
C MET A 234 -17.43 -21.25 -8.08
N GLU A 235 -16.85 -22.46 -8.17
CA GLU A 235 -16.33 -23.18 -7.01
C GLU A 235 -14.96 -22.66 -6.55
N HIS A 236 -14.13 -22.22 -7.48
CA HIS A 236 -12.80 -21.64 -7.22
C HIS A 236 -12.88 -20.19 -6.69
N LEU A 237 -13.89 -19.45 -7.09
CA LEU A 237 -14.10 -18.05 -6.73
C LEU A 237 -14.61 -17.86 -5.29
N GLU A 238 -15.32 -18.84 -4.76
CA GLU A 238 -15.77 -18.82 -3.35
C GLU A 238 -14.66 -19.22 -2.37
N THR A 239 -13.70 -20.06 -2.78
CA THR A 239 -12.66 -20.60 -1.89
C THR A 239 -11.36 -19.80 -1.83
N SER A 240 -11.12 -18.87 -2.75
CA SER A 240 -9.88 -18.08 -2.85
C SER A 240 -10.02 -16.61 -2.47
N LYS A 241 -11.03 -16.24 -1.71
CA LYS A 241 -11.33 -14.85 -1.38
C LYS A 241 -10.36 -14.32 -0.31
N ASP A 242 -9.53 -13.36 -0.69
CA ASP A 242 -8.74 -12.56 0.23
C ASP A 242 -9.63 -11.43 0.76
N GLU A 243 -10.27 -11.64 1.93
CA GLU A 243 -11.27 -10.75 2.50
C GLU A 243 -10.70 -9.40 2.95
N ASP A 244 -9.42 -9.38 3.32
CA ASP A 244 -8.72 -8.18 3.79
C ASP A 244 -8.17 -7.33 2.65
N ALA A 245 -7.93 -7.92 1.47
CA ALA A 245 -7.49 -7.19 0.29
C ALA A 245 -8.63 -6.34 -0.29
N LYS A 246 -8.33 -5.10 -0.66
CA LYS A 246 -9.30 -4.15 -1.24
C LYS A 246 -8.69 -3.43 -2.43
N THR A 247 -9.58 -2.91 -3.28
CA THR A 247 -9.15 -2.09 -4.42
C THR A 247 -8.68 -0.73 -3.95
N GLY A 248 -7.44 -0.40 -4.28
CA GLY A 248 -6.86 0.92 -4.11
C GLY A 248 -6.56 1.55 -5.47
N HIS A 249 -6.34 2.87 -5.48
CA HIS A 249 -6.00 3.63 -6.68
C HIS A 249 -4.59 4.21 -6.54
N LYS A 250 -3.79 4.08 -7.61
CA LYS A 250 -2.50 4.76 -7.74
C LYS A 250 -2.66 6.13 -8.39
N THR A 251 -3.48 6.15 -9.43
CA THR A 251 -3.86 7.35 -10.19
C THR A 251 -5.36 7.27 -10.47
N ALA A 252 -5.93 8.30 -11.12
CA ALA A 252 -7.34 8.27 -11.55
C ALA A 252 -7.67 7.07 -12.44
N ASP A 253 -6.69 6.60 -13.23
CA ASP A 253 -6.89 5.56 -14.24
C ASP A 253 -6.30 4.19 -13.86
N THR A 254 -5.45 4.14 -12.84
CA THR A 254 -4.78 2.90 -12.42
C THR A 254 -5.18 2.48 -11.02
N SER A 255 -5.69 1.25 -10.91
CA SER A 255 -6.06 0.62 -9.65
C SER A 255 -5.26 -0.66 -9.42
N PHE A 256 -5.24 -1.11 -8.17
CA PHE A 256 -4.71 -2.41 -7.76
C PHE A 256 -5.65 -3.03 -6.73
N PHE A 257 -5.62 -4.35 -6.64
CA PHE A 257 -6.32 -5.09 -5.59
C PHE A 257 -5.28 -5.69 -4.64
N GLY A 258 -5.34 -5.34 -3.36
CA GLY A 258 -4.34 -5.79 -2.39
C GLY A 258 -4.24 -4.91 -1.16
N TYR A 259 -3.01 -4.65 -0.75
CA TYR A 259 -2.64 -3.98 0.50
C TYR A 259 -1.79 -2.73 0.24
N LYS A 260 -1.78 -1.84 1.22
CA LYS A 260 -0.83 -0.72 1.31
C LYS A 260 0.05 -0.89 2.53
N THR A 261 1.34 -0.65 2.34
CA THR A 261 2.30 -0.53 3.43
C THR A 261 2.78 0.90 3.48
N HIS A 262 2.39 1.60 4.54
CA HIS A 262 2.85 2.95 4.84
C HIS A 262 4.14 2.83 5.63
N ILE A 263 5.19 3.48 5.18
CA ILE A 263 6.52 3.41 5.79
C ILE A 263 7.02 4.81 6.17
N ALA A 264 7.76 4.86 7.26
CA ALA A 264 8.61 5.99 7.62
C ALA A 264 10.06 5.52 7.67
N MET A 265 10.98 6.27 7.09
CA MET A 265 12.41 5.96 7.10
C MET A 265 13.24 7.22 7.33
N THR A 266 14.45 7.06 7.86
CA THR A 266 15.43 8.16 7.99
C THR A 266 16.08 8.51 6.65
N GLU A 267 16.82 9.63 6.61
CA GLU A 267 17.60 10.02 5.43
C GLU A 267 18.69 8.99 5.08
N GLU A 268 19.18 8.23 6.05
CA GLU A 268 20.10 7.10 5.88
C GLU A 268 19.45 5.86 5.27
N ARG A 269 18.12 5.93 4.99
CA ARG A 269 17.28 4.86 4.42
C ARG A 269 17.08 3.66 5.35
N ILE A 270 17.02 3.89 6.66
CA ILE A 270 16.58 2.90 7.66
C ILE A 270 15.08 3.12 7.91
N ILE A 271 14.28 2.08 7.72
CA ILE A 271 12.84 2.14 8.00
C ILE A 271 12.64 2.10 9.52
N THR A 272 11.96 3.12 10.05
CA THR A 272 11.76 3.34 11.48
C THR A 272 10.36 3.00 11.96
N ALA A 273 9.40 2.99 11.05
CA ALA A 273 8.03 2.59 11.33
C ALA A 273 7.33 2.08 10.06
N ALA A 274 6.38 1.19 10.25
CA ALA A 274 5.47 0.78 9.19
C ALA A 274 4.07 0.49 9.75
N THR A 275 3.05 0.70 8.88
CA THR A 275 1.67 0.24 9.09
C THR A 275 1.18 -0.40 7.82
N ILE A 276 0.48 -1.52 7.94
CA ILE A 276 -0.07 -2.25 6.81
C ILE A 276 -1.59 -2.17 6.86
N THR A 277 -2.19 -1.81 5.75
CA THR A 277 -3.63 -1.61 5.62
C THR A 277 -4.16 -2.25 4.34
N SER A 278 -5.47 -2.41 4.25
CA SER A 278 -6.13 -2.73 2.98
C SER A 278 -5.96 -1.60 1.95
N GLY A 279 -6.04 -1.94 0.67
CA GLY A 279 -5.66 -1.05 -0.44
C GLY A 279 -6.44 0.26 -0.55
N GLU A 280 -7.68 0.33 -0.05
CA GLU A 280 -8.54 1.52 -0.11
C GLU A 280 -8.20 2.62 0.91
N LYS A 281 -7.37 2.32 1.91
CA LYS A 281 -7.05 3.30 2.96
C LYS A 281 -6.24 4.48 2.42
N THR A 282 -6.52 5.66 2.94
CA THR A 282 -5.84 6.91 2.56
C THR A 282 -4.56 7.11 3.35
N ASP A 283 -3.52 7.57 2.69
CA ASP A 283 -2.15 7.63 3.22
C ASP A 283 -2.02 8.68 4.35
N GLY A 284 -2.65 9.84 4.19
CA GLY A 284 -2.57 10.92 5.17
C GLY A 284 -3.03 10.55 6.59
N LYS A 285 -3.97 9.60 6.73
CA LYS A 285 -4.48 9.16 8.04
C LYS A 285 -3.48 8.32 8.84
N GLU A 286 -2.52 7.71 8.19
CA GLU A 286 -1.52 6.86 8.85
C GLU A 286 -0.31 7.65 9.36
N LEU A 287 -0.15 8.93 8.96
CA LEU A 287 0.98 9.76 9.39
C LEU A 287 1.16 9.85 10.91
N PRO A 288 0.13 10.12 11.72
CA PRO A 288 0.31 10.22 13.18
C PRO A 288 0.84 8.92 13.80
N LYS A 289 0.38 7.77 13.30
CA LYS A 289 0.85 6.44 13.77
C LYS A 289 2.32 6.22 13.40
N LEU A 290 2.72 6.57 12.17
CA LEU A 290 4.11 6.43 11.71
C LEU A 290 5.05 7.29 12.54
N VAL A 291 4.67 8.55 12.82
CA VAL A 291 5.44 9.46 13.68
C VAL A 291 5.55 8.90 15.10
N GLN A 292 4.43 8.46 15.68
CA GLN A 292 4.41 7.87 17.03
C GLN A 292 5.31 6.62 17.13
N LYS A 293 5.20 5.69 16.18
CA LYS A 293 6.02 4.48 16.14
C LYS A 293 7.51 4.79 15.95
N SER A 294 7.86 5.74 15.09
CA SER A 294 9.25 6.16 14.90
C SER A 294 9.83 6.80 16.17
N LYS A 295 9.05 7.64 16.87
CA LYS A 295 9.45 8.18 18.19
C LYS A 295 9.61 7.08 19.22
N ALA A 296 8.71 6.11 19.28
CA ALA A 296 8.79 4.95 20.17
C ALA A 296 10.01 4.07 19.90
N ALA A 297 10.45 3.99 18.64
CA ALA A 297 11.69 3.30 18.25
C ALA A 297 12.97 4.08 18.59
N GLY A 298 12.87 5.29 19.20
CA GLY A 298 14.01 6.09 19.66
C GLY A 298 14.45 7.19 18.69
N ILE A 299 13.71 7.48 17.63
CA ILE A 299 14.05 8.51 16.66
C ILE A 299 13.60 9.89 17.17
N GLN A 300 14.51 10.85 17.20
CA GLN A 300 14.19 12.26 17.37
C GLN A 300 13.72 12.82 16.04
N ILE A 301 12.50 13.38 16.00
CA ILE A 301 11.89 13.87 14.76
C ILE A 301 11.76 15.39 14.85
N GLU A 302 12.50 16.11 14.00
CA GLU A 302 12.40 17.55 13.79
C GLU A 302 11.67 17.87 12.47
N SER A 303 11.71 16.97 11.48
CA SER A 303 10.97 17.16 10.24
C SER A 303 10.41 15.86 9.67
N VAL A 304 9.27 15.95 9.02
CA VAL A 304 8.59 14.85 8.34
C VAL A 304 8.38 15.24 6.88
N ILE A 305 8.95 14.46 5.97
CA ILE A 305 8.90 14.71 4.53
C ILE A 305 7.93 13.73 3.89
N GLY A 306 6.93 14.24 3.16
CA GLY A 306 5.92 13.39 2.52
C GLY A 306 5.39 13.97 1.22
N ASP A 307 4.51 13.24 0.55
CA ASP A 307 3.81 13.74 -0.63
C ASP A 307 2.59 14.60 -0.26
N MET A 308 1.83 15.03 -1.25
CA MET A 308 0.64 15.86 -1.07
C MET A 308 -0.47 15.17 -0.26
N ALA A 309 -0.51 13.84 -0.19
CA ALA A 309 -1.53 13.10 0.57
C ALA A 309 -1.40 13.35 2.07
N TYR A 310 -0.19 13.66 2.54
CA TYR A 310 0.08 13.93 3.96
C TYR A 310 -0.21 15.36 4.39
N SER A 311 -0.50 16.30 3.48
CA SER A 311 -0.74 17.72 3.76
C SER A 311 -2.17 18.03 4.24
N GLU A 312 -2.88 17.08 4.80
CA GLU A 312 -4.20 17.28 5.38
C GLU A 312 -4.10 18.24 6.60
N LYS A 313 -5.13 19.07 6.80
CA LYS A 313 -5.20 20.03 7.90
C LYS A 313 -4.85 19.43 9.26
N LYS A 314 -5.37 18.24 9.55
CA LYS A 314 -5.07 17.53 10.82
C LYS A 314 -3.59 17.21 10.98
N ASN A 315 -2.91 16.83 9.90
CA ASN A 315 -1.49 16.51 9.95
C ASN A 315 -0.63 17.76 10.14
N ILE A 316 -1.03 18.89 9.53
CA ILE A 316 -0.36 20.18 9.75
C ILE A 316 -0.54 20.66 11.20
N GLU A 317 -1.75 20.51 11.75
CA GLU A 317 -2.03 20.84 13.15
C GLU A 317 -1.26 19.91 14.11
N ALA A 318 -1.26 18.61 13.86
CA ALA A 318 -0.51 17.63 14.64
C ALA A 318 1.02 17.85 14.57
N ALA A 319 1.54 18.35 13.45
CA ALA A 319 2.95 18.71 13.32
C ALA A 319 3.32 19.88 14.23
N LYS A 320 2.46 20.90 14.31
CA LYS A 320 2.65 22.03 15.22
C LYS A 320 2.57 21.62 16.69
N GLU A 321 1.59 20.76 17.04
CA GLU A 321 1.45 20.25 18.40
C GLU A 321 2.61 19.33 18.81
N GLY A 322 3.15 18.59 17.84
CA GLY A 322 4.24 17.62 18.02
C GLY A 322 5.64 18.20 17.90
N ASP A 323 5.77 19.52 17.70
CA ASP A 323 7.01 20.29 17.53
C ASP A 323 7.92 19.71 16.43
N TYR A 324 7.34 19.47 15.24
CA TYR A 324 8.09 19.08 14.04
C TYR A 324 7.55 19.76 12.79
N GLU A 325 8.41 19.95 11.80
CA GLU A 325 8.06 20.53 10.52
C GLU A 325 7.43 19.49 9.60
N LEU A 326 6.29 19.79 8.97
CA LEU A 326 5.71 18.95 7.92
C LEU A 326 6.09 19.46 6.52
N ILE A 327 7.02 18.79 5.87
CA ILE A 327 7.48 19.08 4.50
C ILE A 327 6.60 18.30 3.51
N ALA A 328 5.40 18.80 3.26
CA ALA A 328 4.47 18.23 2.29
C ALA A 328 3.77 19.33 1.52
N LYS A 329 3.77 19.25 0.19
CA LYS A 329 3.09 20.24 -0.65
C LYS A 329 1.59 20.16 -0.46
N LEU A 330 0.94 21.29 -0.37
CA LEU A 330 -0.52 21.34 -0.33
C LEU A 330 -1.11 20.86 -1.66
N ASN A 331 -2.23 20.16 -1.56
CA ASN A 331 -2.98 19.78 -2.75
C ASN A 331 -3.49 21.07 -3.45
N PRO A 332 -3.32 21.23 -4.78
CA PRO A 332 -3.78 22.39 -5.54
C PRO A 332 -5.27 22.71 -5.33
N ILE A 333 -6.10 21.74 -5.03
CA ILE A 333 -7.52 21.95 -4.69
C ILE A 333 -7.69 22.81 -3.45
N ILE A 334 -6.75 22.77 -2.50
CA ILE A 334 -6.79 23.57 -1.27
C ILE A 334 -6.40 25.02 -1.57
N THR A 335 -5.39 25.24 -2.41
CA THR A 335 -4.83 26.56 -2.72
C THR A 335 -5.59 27.28 -3.84
N GLN A 336 -6.08 26.55 -4.83
CA GLN A 336 -6.75 27.11 -6.01
C GLN A 336 -8.28 26.93 -5.97
N GLY A 337 -8.80 26.15 -5.01
CA GLY A 337 -10.20 25.74 -4.97
C GLY A 337 -10.54 24.81 -6.16
N ASN A 338 -11.84 24.64 -6.43
CA ASN A 338 -12.29 23.92 -7.63
C ASN A 338 -12.24 24.82 -8.89
N ARG A 339 -11.39 25.84 -8.90
CA ARG A 339 -11.24 26.72 -10.06
C ARG A 339 -10.57 25.93 -11.19
N ARG A 340 -11.31 25.74 -12.27
CA ARG A 340 -10.70 25.45 -13.56
C ARG A 340 -10.02 26.73 -14.04
N LYS A 341 -8.85 26.66 -14.66
CA LYS A 341 -8.20 27.84 -15.26
C LYS A 341 -9.07 28.59 -16.28
N GLU A 342 -10.12 27.92 -16.75
CA GLU A 342 -11.13 28.38 -17.72
C GLU A 342 -12.37 28.98 -17.05
N ASP A 343 -12.50 28.95 -15.69
CA ASP A 343 -13.61 29.58 -14.98
C ASP A 343 -13.44 31.10 -15.00
N GLU A 344 -14.09 31.73 -15.94
CA GLU A 344 -14.10 33.18 -16.16
C GLU A 344 -15.01 33.92 -15.16
N PHE A 345 -14.77 33.68 -13.86
CA PHE A 345 -15.40 34.41 -12.77
C PHE A 345 -14.34 35.31 -12.12
N GLU A 346 -14.55 36.62 -12.18
CA GLU A 346 -13.65 37.60 -11.59
C GLU A 346 -14.24 38.22 -10.33
N PHE A 347 -13.40 38.43 -9.32
CA PHE A 347 -13.84 39.11 -8.11
C PHE A 347 -13.80 40.62 -8.30
N ASN A 348 -14.98 41.25 -8.27
CA ASN A 348 -15.12 42.70 -8.29
C ASN A 348 -14.91 43.25 -6.85
N LYS A 349 -13.81 43.95 -6.63
CA LYS A 349 -13.43 44.45 -5.31
C LYS A 349 -14.41 45.52 -4.80
N ASP A 350 -14.94 46.36 -5.68
CA ASP A 350 -15.83 47.47 -5.32
C ASP A 350 -17.20 46.95 -4.90
N ALA A 351 -17.72 45.94 -5.60
CA ALA A 351 -19.00 45.31 -5.26
C ALA A 351 -18.85 44.22 -4.17
N GLY A 352 -17.66 43.75 -3.85
CA GLY A 352 -17.40 42.64 -2.94
C GLY A 352 -18.05 41.33 -3.36
N MET A 353 -18.25 41.14 -4.68
CA MET A 353 -18.97 40.02 -5.31
C MET A 353 -18.21 39.52 -6.52
N TYR A 354 -18.44 38.24 -6.90
CA TYR A 354 -17.93 37.70 -8.14
C TYR A 354 -18.80 38.10 -9.34
N GLN A 355 -18.15 38.44 -10.41
CA GLN A 355 -18.73 38.70 -11.73
C GLN A 355 -18.46 37.54 -12.67
N CYS A 356 -19.49 37.10 -13.41
CA CYS A 356 -19.35 36.02 -14.38
C CYS A 356 -18.89 36.54 -15.75
N LYS A 357 -18.49 35.65 -16.66
CA LYS A 357 -18.07 35.94 -18.03
C LYS A 357 -19.03 36.86 -18.80
N ALA A 358 -20.35 36.76 -18.52
CA ALA A 358 -21.36 37.59 -19.14
C ALA A 358 -21.49 38.97 -18.48
N GLY A 359 -20.64 39.33 -17.53
CA GLY A 359 -20.66 40.62 -16.84
C GLY A 359 -21.69 40.72 -15.71
N HIS A 360 -22.41 39.65 -15.35
CA HIS A 360 -23.36 39.66 -14.25
C HIS A 360 -22.69 39.45 -12.90
N LEU A 361 -22.97 40.33 -11.92
CA LEU A 361 -22.56 40.17 -10.54
C LEU A 361 -23.43 39.12 -9.82
N ALA A 362 -22.84 38.43 -8.87
CA ALA A 362 -23.57 37.60 -7.92
C ALA A 362 -24.54 38.47 -7.11
N ILE A 363 -25.75 37.98 -6.89
CA ILE A 363 -26.83 38.71 -6.19
C ILE A 363 -26.82 38.50 -4.68
N HIS A 364 -26.21 37.40 -4.23
CA HIS A 364 -26.16 37.00 -2.83
C HIS A 364 -24.91 36.17 -2.56
N LYS A 365 -24.36 36.26 -1.34
CA LYS A 365 -23.29 35.39 -0.86
C LYS A 365 -23.65 34.78 0.50
N TYR A 366 -23.21 33.55 0.70
CA TYR A 366 -23.43 32.78 1.91
C TYR A 366 -22.13 32.15 2.40
N PHE A 367 -21.86 32.32 3.70
CA PHE A 367 -20.71 31.71 4.35
C PHE A 367 -21.06 30.31 4.88
N ASP A 368 -20.55 29.28 4.23
CA ASP A 368 -20.75 27.88 4.59
C ASP A 368 -19.65 27.43 5.58
N LYS A 369 -19.98 27.46 6.88
CA LYS A 369 -19.08 27.01 7.96
C LYS A 369 -18.82 25.51 8.00
N ARG A 370 -19.50 24.72 7.14
CA ARG A 370 -19.52 23.25 7.19
C ARG A 370 -20.04 22.70 8.52
N LYS A 371 -20.94 21.74 8.47
CA LYS A 371 -21.49 21.06 9.66
C LYS A 371 -20.36 20.32 10.42
N LYS A 372 -20.58 20.06 11.72
CA LYS A 372 -19.63 19.39 12.64
C LYS A 372 -18.98 18.12 12.08
N ASP A 373 -19.72 17.33 11.28
CA ASP A 373 -19.23 16.10 10.65
C ASP A 373 -18.17 16.32 9.53
N LYS A 374 -17.99 17.58 9.11
CA LYS A 374 -17.03 17.98 8.08
C LYS A 374 -15.97 18.98 8.58
N LYS A 375 -15.63 18.92 9.86
CA LYS A 375 -14.65 19.82 10.51
C LYS A 375 -13.29 19.90 9.80
N ASN A 376 -12.93 18.88 9.03
CA ASN A 376 -11.65 18.81 8.30
C ASN A 376 -11.65 19.53 6.95
N LYS A 377 -12.79 20.10 6.52
CA LYS A 377 -12.87 20.81 5.24
C LYS A 377 -12.88 22.31 5.51
N ASN A 378 -12.11 23.05 4.71
CA ASN A 378 -12.09 24.51 4.78
C ASN A 378 -13.49 25.09 4.60
N PRO A 379 -13.84 26.20 5.28
CA PRO A 379 -15.07 26.94 5.05
C PRO A 379 -15.11 27.48 3.62
N ARG A 380 -16.30 27.78 3.14
CA ARG A 380 -16.50 28.27 1.77
C ARG A 380 -17.38 29.50 1.76
N MET A 381 -17.10 30.40 0.84
CA MET A 381 -18.01 31.47 0.44
C MET A 381 -18.74 31.00 -0.83
N VAL A 382 -20.06 30.95 -0.79
CA VAL A 382 -20.92 30.56 -1.92
C VAL A 382 -21.59 31.81 -2.44
N TYR A 383 -21.37 32.12 -3.72
CA TYR A 383 -21.95 33.24 -4.42
C TYR A 383 -23.08 32.73 -5.31
N PHE A 384 -24.23 33.39 -5.26
CA PHE A 384 -25.43 33.00 -6.03
C PHE A 384 -25.64 34.00 -7.15
N PHE A 385 -25.94 33.49 -8.33
CA PHE A 385 -26.26 34.28 -9.54
C PHE A 385 -27.72 34.19 -9.86
N ASP A 386 -28.23 35.24 -10.51
CA ASP A 386 -29.62 35.32 -10.99
C ASP A 386 -29.86 34.23 -12.04
N ILE A 387 -30.72 33.27 -11.70
CA ILE A 387 -30.99 32.12 -12.53
C ILE A 387 -31.71 32.48 -13.85
N GLU A 388 -32.55 33.52 -13.83
CA GLU A 388 -33.30 33.95 -15.02
C GLU A 388 -32.32 34.55 -16.05
N LYS A 389 -31.33 35.31 -15.61
CA LYS A 389 -30.26 35.79 -16.48
C LYS A 389 -29.38 34.66 -17.00
N CYS A 390 -29.17 33.59 -16.21
CA CYS A 390 -28.39 32.42 -16.65
C CYS A 390 -29.11 31.59 -17.72
N LYS A 391 -30.45 31.49 -17.67
CA LYS A 391 -31.28 30.81 -18.70
C LYS A 391 -31.15 31.44 -20.07
N CYS A 392 -31.07 32.75 -20.16
CA CYS A 392 -31.00 33.53 -21.40
C CYS A 392 -29.55 33.90 -21.79
N CYS A 393 -28.52 33.44 -21.04
CA CYS A 393 -27.14 33.85 -21.21
C CYS A 393 -26.53 33.28 -22.50
N PRO A 394 -25.86 34.10 -23.34
CA PRO A 394 -25.20 33.62 -24.55
C PRO A 394 -24.05 32.65 -24.24
N TYR A 395 -23.47 32.72 -23.03
CA TYR A 395 -22.39 31.84 -22.56
C TYR A 395 -22.90 30.66 -21.69
N ARG A 396 -24.17 30.29 -21.82
CA ARG A 396 -24.78 29.19 -21.01
C ARG A 396 -24.17 27.83 -21.28
N GLY A 397 -23.61 27.59 -22.46
CA GLY A 397 -22.95 26.33 -22.83
C GLY A 397 -21.78 26.04 -21.90
N GLY A 398 -21.81 24.89 -21.16
CA GLY A 398 -20.81 24.52 -20.17
C GLY A 398 -20.90 25.24 -18.81
N CYS A 399 -21.63 26.37 -18.73
CA CYS A 399 -21.77 27.15 -17.50
C CYS A 399 -23.10 26.88 -16.77
N TYR A 400 -24.21 26.80 -17.48
CA TYR A 400 -25.57 26.59 -16.93
C TYR A 400 -26.10 25.21 -17.31
N LYS A 401 -26.58 24.47 -16.31
CA LYS A 401 -27.27 23.18 -16.55
C LYS A 401 -28.75 23.42 -16.67
N GLU A 402 -29.35 22.98 -17.77
CA GLU A 402 -30.80 23.11 -18.01
C GLU A 402 -31.62 22.47 -16.88
N GLY A 403 -32.66 23.15 -16.42
CA GLY A 403 -33.48 22.75 -15.28
C GLY A 403 -32.84 23.00 -13.89
N ALA A 404 -31.65 23.56 -13.81
CA ALA A 404 -31.07 23.93 -12.53
C ALA A 404 -31.89 25.00 -11.80
N LYS A 405 -32.18 24.76 -10.51
CA LYS A 405 -32.91 25.70 -9.64
C LYS A 405 -32.07 26.88 -9.14
N LYS A 406 -30.76 26.80 -9.24
CA LYS A 406 -29.81 27.83 -8.80
C LYS A 406 -28.48 27.71 -9.55
N LYS A 407 -27.82 28.84 -9.77
CA LYS A 407 -26.44 28.93 -10.24
C LYS A 407 -25.57 29.49 -9.11
N THR A 408 -24.49 28.77 -8.78
CA THR A 408 -23.57 29.19 -7.73
C THR A 408 -22.12 29.13 -8.20
N TYR A 409 -21.31 30.01 -7.66
CA TYR A 409 -19.85 29.94 -7.68
C TYR A 409 -19.35 29.83 -6.24
N THR A 410 -18.38 28.96 -6.00
CA THR A 410 -17.91 28.69 -4.63
C THR A 410 -16.43 28.94 -4.53
N GLU A 411 -16.06 29.79 -3.57
CA GLU A 411 -14.67 30.05 -3.21
C GLU A 411 -14.35 29.37 -1.87
N THR A 412 -13.27 28.60 -1.83
CA THR A 412 -12.80 27.98 -0.60
C THR A 412 -11.94 28.98 0.18
N ILE A 413 -12.26 29.21 1.45
CA ILE A 413 -11.50 30.06 2.34
C ILE A 413 -10.39 29.22 2.95
N ILE A 414 -9.15 29.60 2.67
CA ILE A 414 -7.97 28.93 3.21
C ILE A 414 -7.88 29.24 4.71
N CYS A 415 -7.73 28.21 5.56
CA CYS A 415 -7.52 28.41 6.99
C CYS A 415 -6.07 28.87 7.26
N ASP A 416 -5.84 29.42 8.46
CA ASP A 416 -4.53 29.96 8.86
C ASP A 416 -3.42 28.93 8.73
N SER A 417 -3.66 27.69 9.16
CA SER A 417 -2.69 26.59 9.04
C SER A 417 -2.26 26.32 7.59
N HIS A 418 -3.22 26.35 6.65
CA HIS A 418 -2.90 26.20 5.23
C HIS A 418 -2.22 27.44 4.65
N SER A 419 -2.59 28.65 5.11
CA SER A 419 -1.95 29.90 4.68
C SER A 419 -0.47 29.95 5.09
N GLU A 420 -0.17 29.52 6.32
CA GLU A 420 1.21 29.40 6.80
C GLU A 420 1.98 28.33 6.01
N GLN A 421 1.36 27.21 5.72
CA GLN A 421 1.98 26.14 4.91
C GLN A 421 2.27 26.61 3.48
N VAL A 422 1.42 27.45 2.86
CA VAL A 422 1.70 28.08 1.56
C VAL A 422 2.97 28.91 1.61
N LYS A 423 3.13 29.76 2.64
CA LYS A 423 4.33 30.58 2.82
C LYS A 423 5.57 29.72 3.07
N PHE A 424 5.42 28.66 3.87
CA PHE A 424 6.50 27.74 4.18
C PHE A 424 7.01 27.01 2.93
N GLN A 425 6.12 26.60 2.01
CA GLN A 425 6.50 25.95 0.75
C GLN A 425 7.37 26.81 -0.18
N GLU A 426 7.34 28.13 -0.03
CA GLU A 426 8.13 29.05 -0.84
C GLU A 426 9.57 29.19 -0.34
N THR A 427 9.86 28.77 0.89
CA THR A 427 11.21 28.84 1.48
C THR A 427 12.19 27.90 0.81
N GLU A 428 13.48 28.30 0.76
CA GLU A 428 14.55 27.43 0.24
C GLU A 428 14.72 26.17 1.10
N HIS A 429 14.60 26.31 2.44
CA HIS A 429 14.64 25.17 3.36
C HIS A 429 13.62 24.08 2.99
N PHE A 430 12.37 24.46 2.73
CA PHE A 430 11.35 23.49 2.28
C PHE A 430 11.74 22.80 0.97
N LYS A 431 12.24 23.57 -0.01
CA LYS A 431 12.63 23.04 -1.31
C LYS A 431 13.82 22.08 -1.23
N GLU A 432 14.80 22.38 -0.38
CA GLU A 432 15.93 21.49 -0.12
C GLU A 432 15.50 20.18 0.52
N LYS A 433 14.74 20.26 1.61
CA LYS A 433 14.21 19.07 2.30
C LYS A 433 13.32 18.24 1.41
N MET A 434 12.49 18.86 0.57
CA MET A 434 11.62 18.14 -0.35
C MET A 434 12.39 17.33 -1.41
N ARG A 435 13.62 17.72 -1.75
CA ARG A 435 14.48 16.94 -2.65
C ARG A 435 14.84 15.57 -2.08
N GLU A 436 14.92 15.44 -0.75
CA GLU A 436 15.24 14.17 -0.08
C GLU A 436 14.18 13.07 -0.31
N ARG A 437 12.97 13.44 -0.74
CA ARG A 437 11.84 12.52 -0.93
C ARG A 437 12.16 11.38 -1.92
N TYR A 438 13.02 11.58 -2.93
CA TYR A 438 13.39 10.53 -3.88
C TYR A 438 13.97 9.27 -3.22
N LYS A 439 14.55 9.42 -2.01
CA LYS A 439 15.17 8.31 -1.27
C LYS A 439 14.15 7.22 -0.92
N ILE A 440 12.90 7.61 -0.63
CA ILE A 440 11.85 6.64 -0.28
C ILE A 440 11.31 5.90 -1.52
N GLU A 441 11.29 6.55 -2.67
CA GLU A 441 10.93 5.91 -3.93
C GLU A 441 11.92 4.79 -4.28
N ALA A 442 13.22 5.04 -4.09
CA ALA A 442 14.27 4.05 -4.25
C ALA A 442 14.12 2.89 -3.24
N LYS A 443 13.70 3.17 -1.99
CA LYS A 443 13.42 2.15 -0.98
C LYS A 443 12.21 1.31 -1.33
N ASN A 444 11.13 1.92 -1.81
CA ASN A 444 9.94 1.20 -2.30
C ASN A 444 10.26 0.27 -3.48
N SER A 445 11.12 0.73 -4.39
CA SER A 445 11.63 -0.09 -5.50
C SER A 445 12.48 -1.28 -5.00
N GLU A 446 13.35 -1.06 -4.01
CA GLU A 446 14.14 -2.12 -3.38
C GLU A 446 13.27 -3.20 -2.76
N LEU A 447 12.25 -2.82 -1.97
CA LEU A 447 11.29 -3.75 -1.37
C LEU A 447 10.61 -4.63 -2.43
N LYS A 448 10.13 -4.02 -3.53
CA LYS A 448 9.38 -4.73 -4.57
C LYS A 448 10.23 -5.64 -5.43
N HIS A 449 11.33 -5.11 -5.96
CA HIS A 449 12.10 -5.79 -7.01
C HIS A 449 13.21 -6.70 -6.48
N ARG A 450 13.64 -6.52 -5.23
CA ARG A 450 14.71 -7.33 -4.65
C ARG A 450 14.26 -8.26 -3.53
N HIS A 451 13.04 -8.06 -3.04
CA HIS A 451 12.51 -8.81 -1.89
C HIS A 451 11.08 -9.31 -2.10
N GLY A 452 10.60 -9.33 -3.36
CA GLY A 452 9.30 -9.89 -3.73
C GLY A 452 8.09 -9.20 -3.10
N TYR A 453 8.22 -7.94 -2.66
CA TYR A 453 7.16 -7.21 -1.95
C TYR A 453 6.08 -6.62 -2.88
N ASP A 454 6.16 -6.89 -4.20
CA ASP A 454 5.13 -6.47 -5.17
C ASP A 454 3.87 -7.33 -5.11
N VAL A 455 4.00 -8.58 -4.63
CA VAL A 455 2.90 -9.54 -4.49
C VAL A 455 2.88 -10.13 -3.08
N ALA A 456 1.70 -10.24 -2.49
CA ALA A 456 1.52 -10.89 -1.20
C ALA A 456 1.84 -12.39 -1.28
N SER A 457 2.62 -12.90 -0.35
CA SER A 457 3.00 -14.32 -0.30
C SER A 457 1.85 -15.23 0.15
N SER A 458 0.87 -14.67 0.86
CA SER A 458 -0.33 -15.35 1.36
C SER A 458 -1.48 -14.35 1.50
N SER A 459 -2.72 -14.82 1.69
CA SER A 459 -3.89 -13.98 1.93
C SER A 459 -4.01 -13.57 3.40
N GLY A 460 -4.69 -12.43 3.61
CA GLY A 460 -5.01 -11.88 4.92
C GLY A 460 -3.98 -10.87 5.44
N LEU A 461 -4.49 -9.89 6.17
CA LEU A 461 -3.70 -8.76 6.69
C LEU A 461 -2.57 -9.23 7.61
N ILE A 462 -2.83 -10.20 8.49
CA ILE A 462 -1.83 -10.78 9.39
C ILE A 462 -0.65 -11.40 8.61
N CYS A 463 -0.95 -12.12 7.52
CA CYS A 463 0.10 -12.70 6.68
C CYS A 463 0.92 -11.62 5.97
N MET A 464 0.26 -10.54 5.55
CA MET A 464 0.93 -9.39 4.94
C MET A 464 1.81 -8.65 5.96
N GLU A 465 1.36 -8.51 7.22
CA GLU A 465 2.17 -7.96 8.31
C GLU A 465 3.42 -8.79 8.59
N MET A 466 3.30 -10.12 8.60
CA MET A 466 4.47 -11.01 8.73
C MET A 466 5.43 -10.87 7.56
N GLN A 467 4.93 -10.80 6.32
CA GLN A 467 5.76 -10.56 5.15
C GLN A 467 6.46 -9.21 5.24
N GLY A 468 5.74 -8.16 5.62
CA GLY A 468 6.28 -6.82 5.82
C GLY A 468 7.36 -6.79 6.90
N ALA A 469 7.11 -7.42 8.05
CA ALA A 469 8.04 -7.52 9.15
C ALA A 469 9.39 -8.13 8.73
N MET A 470 9.33 -9.30 8.08
CA MET A 470 10.53 -10.02 7.63
C MET A 470 11.28 -9.26 6.52
N THR A 471 10.54 -8.68 5.57
CA THR A 471 11.14 -7.94 4.46
C THR A 471 11.81 -6.65 4.95
N ILE A 472 11.14 -5.87 5.81
CA ILE A 472 11.69 -4.62 6.35
C ILE A 472 12.92 -4.93 7.23
N PHE A 473 12.84 -5.98 8.04
CA PHE A 473 13.98 -6.42 8.85
C PHE A 473 15.20 -6.75 7.97
N ALA A 474 15.01 -7.55 6.91
CA ALA A 474 16.06 -7.90 5.97
C ALA A 474 16.68 -6.68 5.27
N VAL A 475 15.84 -5.76 4.80
CA VAL A 475 16.27 -4.54 4.09
C VAL A 475 17.03 -3.59 5.02
N ASN A 476 16.55 -3.42 6.27
CA ASN A 476 17.24 -2.61 7.25
C ASN A 476 18.62 -3.19 7.62
N LEU A 477 18.72 -4.50 7.85
CA LEU A 477 20.01 -5.17 8.14
C LEU A 477 20.99 -5.02 6.99
N LYS A 478 20.56 -5.25 5.74
CA LYS A 478 21.39 -5.03 4.55
C LYS A 478 21.91 -3.57 4.49
N ARG A 479 21.03 -2.61 4.79
CA ARG A 479 21.40 -1.20 4.76
C ARG A 479 22.37 -0.83 5.87
N ILE A 480 22.18 -1.34 7.08
CA ILE A 480 23.09 -1.14 8.21
C ILE A 480 24.49 -1.67 7.86
N ILE A 481 24.59 -2.92 7.40
CA ILE A 481 25.84 -3.54 7.00
C ILE A 481 26.54 -2.72 5.91
N LYS A 482 25.80 -2.31 4.89
CA LYS A 482 26.34 -1.48 3.82
C LYS A 482 26.95 -0.18 4.38
N LEU A 483 26.22 0.52 5.25
CA LEU A 483 26.70 1.77 5.85
C LEU A 483 27.86 1.57 6.84
N MET A 484 27.97 0.39 7.47
CA MET A 484 29.15 0.03 8.29
C MET A 484 30.38 -0.20 7.43
N ASN A 485 30.23 -0.84 6.27
CA ASN A 485 31.34 -1.14 5.35
C ASN A 485 31.79 0.09 4.53
N GLU A 486 30.96 1.15 4.47
CA GLU A 486 31.30 2.43 3.82
C GLU A 486 32.05 3.41 4.77
N LYS A 487 32.11 3.10 6.08
CA LYS A 487 32.88 3.85 7.09
C LYS A 487 34.31 3.35 7.15
#